data_2c80604a4c9f65b547714e4df659fe67
#
_entry.id   2c80604a4c9f65b547714e4df659fe67
#
_cell.length_a   1.000
_cell.length_b   1.000
_cell.length_c   1.000
_cell.angle_alpha   90.00
_cell.angle_beta   90.00
_cell.angle_gamma   90.00
#
_symmetry.space_group_name_H-M   'P 1'
#
loop_
_entity.id
_entity.type
_entity.pdbx_description
1 polymer ?
#
loop_
_entity_poly.entity_id
_entity_poly.type
_entity_poly.pdbx_seq_one_letter_code
_entity_poly.pdbx_strand_id
1 'polypeptide(L)'
;MEMYVIPLGTCNCPYETVAPGVSDGSIVKLPVPSYLIKLDDGKNLLIDTGMSRLHITDPAATWRGTELINVLVPEMGPEDDLEVRMSELGVRPQDIDYVVNTHLHFDHAGNNDLFKRATFLVQREHYAAALDNPMFPNQYWNLPHLKYELLDGEMQLFPGIEVLLTPGHATAHQSVMVRLPESGNMVVCGDAVYTQDNLDHDSWGGQADPIAAAESGAKLQRIAEEENALLLFGHDPAQAKKFHRFPQSYT
;
A
#
# COMPACT_ATOMS: atom_id res chain seq x y z
N MET A 1 -6.23 -2.58 20.10
CA MET A 1 -5.53 -2.43 18.81
C MET A 1 -5.66 -1.00 18.33
N GLU A 2 -4.61 -0.42 17.76
CA GLU A 2 -4.60 0.95 17.22
C GLU A 2 -4.00 0.95 15.82
N MET A 3 -4.56 1.73 14.90
CA MET A 3 -4.04 1.91 13.54
C MET A 3 -3.71 3.37 13.26
N TYR A 4 -2.55 3.61 12.66
CA TYR A 4 -2.08 4.93 12.24
C TYR A 4 -1.92 4.94 10.73
N VAL A 5 -2.48 5.96 10.06
CA VAL A 5 -2.20 6.22 8.64
C VAL A 5 -1.00 7.13 8.55
N ILE A 6 0.10 6.63 7.98
CA ILE A 6 1.38 7.34 7.90
C ILE A 6 1.53 7.93 6.49
N PRO A 7 1.52 9.25 6.31
CA PRO A 7 1.77 9.87 5.00
C PRO A 7 3.26 9.83 4.67
N LEU A 8 3.61 9.34 3.47
CA LEU A 8 4.99 9.14 3.01
C LEU A 8 5.28 9.86 1.69
N GLY A 9 4.74 11.08 1.52
CA GLY A 9 4.89 11.85 0.31
C GLY A 9 3.85 11.52 -0.76
N THR A 10 4.14 11.89 -1.99
CA THR A 10 3.24 11.71 -3.14
C THR A 10 4.00 11.21 -4.36
N CYS A 11 3.30 10.55 -5.27
CA CYS A 11 3.77 10.25 -6.61
C CYS A 11 2.97 11.08 -7.62
N ASN A 12 3.65 11.89 -8.43
CA ASN A 12 3.00 12.65 -9.50
C ASN A 12 2.85 11.75 -10.72
N CYS A 13 1.63 11.60 -11.23
CA CYS A 13 1.38 10.87 -12.47
C CYS A 13 0.18 11.45 -13.24
N PRO A 14 0.03 11.16 -14.54
CA PRO A 14 -1.20 11.44 -15.26
C PRO A 14 -2.38 10.71 -14.61
N TYR A 15 -3.48 11.42 -14.33
CA TYR A 15 -4.65 10.80 -13.69
C TYR A 15 -5.27 9.67 -14.54
N GLU A 16 -5.09 9.77 -15.85
CA GLU A 16 -5.43 8.70 -16.81
C GLU A 16 -4.77 7.35 -16.48
N THR A 17 -3.64 7.36 -15.75
CA THR A 17 -2.96 6.13 -15.32
C THR A 17 -3.73 5.37 -14.25
N VAL A 18 -4.45 6.07 -13.39
CA VAL A 18 -5.20 5.46 -12.26
C VAL A 18 -6.70 5.37 -12.49
N ALA A 19 -7.27 6.32 -13.26
CA ALA A 19 -8.70 6.35 -13.60
C ALA A 19 -8.91 6.72 -15.08
N PRO A 20 -8.63 5.80 -16.01
CA PRO A 20 -8.81 6.03 -17.44
C PRO A 20 -10.23 6.43 -17.81
N GLY A 21 -10.35 7.43 -18.69
CA GLY A 21 -11.65 7.91 -19.18
C GLY A 21 -12.38 8.86 -18.21
N VAL A 22 -11.85 9.08 -17.01
CA VAL A 22 -12.38 10.04 -16.03
C VAL A 22 -11.59 11.34 -16.08
N SER A 23 -10.32 11.26 -16.49
CA SER A 23 -9.36 12.35 -16.48
C SER A 23 -9.59 13.39 -17.58
N ASP A 24 -9.23 14.64 -17.25
CA ASP A 24 -9.07 15.74 -18.21
C ASP A 24 -7.64 15.86 -18.78
N GLY A 25 -6.79 14.85 -18.50
CA GLY A 25 -5.36 14.86 -18.84
C GLY A 25 -4.46 15.51 -17.77
N SER A 26 -5.01 15.84 -16.61
CA SER A 26 -4.24 16.47 -15.52
C SER A 26 -3.19 15.54 -14.92
N ILE A 27 -2.09 16.15 -14.44
CA ILE A 27 -1.15 15.49 -13.53
C ILE A 27 -1.66 15.66 -12.11
N VAL A 28 -1.72 14.57 -11.36
CA VAL A 28 -2.19 14.55 -9.98
C VAL A 28 -1.09 14.10 -9.03
N LYS A 29 -1.18 14.57 -7.79
CA LYS A 29 -0.35 14.14 -6.68
C LYS A 29 -1.06 13.02 -5.95
N LEU A 30 -0.66 11.80 -6.19
CA LEU A 30 -1.19 10.61 -5.54
C LEU A 30 -0.52 10.43 -4.19
N PRO A 31 -1.25 10.45 -3.07
CA PRO A 31 -0.68 10.18 -1.75
C PRO A 31 -0.17 8.75 -1.67
N VAL A 32 0.95 8.54 -0.99
CA VAL A 32 1.50 7.21 -0.71
C VAL A 32 1.44 6.99 0.80
N PRO A 33 0.44 6.26 1.31
CA PRO A 33 0.33 5.92 2.71
C PRO A 33 1.04 4.61 3.06
N SER A 34 1.39 4.48 4.35
CA SER A 34 1.66 3.23 5.04
C SER A 34 0.76 3.15 6.27
N TYR A 35 0.53 1.96 6.82
CA TYR A 35 -0.35 1.81 7.97
C TYR A 35 0.35 1.03 9.08
N LEU A 36 0.60 1.69 10.22
CA LEU A 36 1.13 1.03 11.40
C LEU A 36 -0.02 0.56 12.29
N ILE A 37 -0.01 -0.71 12.65
CA ILE A 37 -0.98 -1.31 13.56
C ILE A 37 -0.25 -1.79 14.81
N LYS A 38 -0.65 -1.28 15.99
CA LYS A 38 -0.22 -1.79 17.29
C LYS A 38 -1.22 -2.85 17.73
N LEU A 39 -0.81 -4.10 17.71
CA LEU A 39 -1.65 -5.25 18.08
C LEU A 39 -1.83 -5.35 19.61
N ASP A 40 -2.90 -6.00 20.04
CA ASP A 40 -3.21 -6.16 21.48
C ASP A 40 -2.20 -7.04 22.24
N ASP A 41 -1.44 -7.88 21.53
CA ASP A 41 -0.36 -8.69 22.10
C ASP A 41 0.97 -7.92 22.25
N GLY A 42 0.98 -6.63 21.91
CA GLY A 42 2.14 -5.73 21.99
C GLY A 42 3.06 -5.76 20.77
N LYS A 43 2.74 -6.53 19.74
CA LYS A 43 3.49 -6.54 18.47
C LYS A 43 3.07 -5.38 17.56
N ASN A 44 3.97 -5.02 16.66
CA ASN A 44 3.74 -4.01 15.64
C ASN A 44 3.70 -4.64 14.24
N LEU A 45 2.65 -4.34 13.50
CA LEU A 45 2.48 -4.74 12.11
C LEU A 45 2.44 -3.49 11.24
N LEU A 46 3.18 -3.51 10.13
CA LEU A 46 3.16 -2.45 9.12
C LEU A 46 2.50 -2.99 7.85
N ILE A 47 1.60 -2.24 7.25
CA ILE A 47 1.08 -2.54 5.91
C ILE A 47 1.73 -1.57 4.95
N ASP A 48 2.49 -2.11 4.02
CA ASP A 48 3.37 -1.43 3.06
C ASP A 48 4.43 -0.52 3.71
N THR A 49 5.47 -0.20 2.96
CA THR A 49 6.62 0.56 3.47
C THR A 49 6.86 1.87 2.71
N GLY A 50 5.97 2.20 1.76
CA GLY A 50 6.06 3.43 0.97
C GLY A 50 7.22 3.43 -0.02
N MET A 51 7.47 4.62 -0.61
CA MET A 51 8.58 4.86 -1.52
C MET A 51 9.91 4.90 -0.77
N SER A 52 10.98 4.46 -1.46
CA SER A 52 12.34 4.53 -0.89
C SER A 52 12.74 5.94 -0.49
N ARG A 53 13.41 6.08 0.66
CA ARG A 53 14.01 7.34 1.13
C ARG A 53 14.99 7.97 0.13
N LEU A 54 15.50 7.19 -0.82
CA LEU A 54 16.35 7.70 -1.91
C LEU A 54 15.64 8.79 -2.72
N HIS A 55 14.32 8.73 -2.83
CA HIS A 55 13.52 9.70 -3.57
C HIS A 55 13.46 11.09 -2.92
N ILE A 56 13.85 11.25 -1.66
CA ILE A 56 14.00 12.55 -0.99
C ILE A 56 15.05 13.43 -1.71
N THR A 57 16.11 12.81 -2.19
CA THR A 57 17.21 13.53 -2.86
C THR A 57 17.29 13.26 -4.35
N ASP A 58 16.71 12.18 -4.83
CA ASP A 58 16.75 11.75 -6.22
C ASP A 58 15.40 11.13 -6.65
N PRO A 59 14.45 11.94 -7.13
CA PRO A 59 13.15 11.44 -7.60
C PRO A 59 13.26 10.36 -8.69
N ALA A 60 14.38 10.32 -9.42
CA ALA A 60 14.64 9.36 -10.48
C ALA A 60 15.24 8.03 -10.00
N ALA A 61 15.49 7.85 -8.70
CA ALA A 61 16.28 6.73 -8.17
C ALA A 61 15.80 5.35 -8.64
N THR A 62 14.50 5.12 -8.72
CA THR A 62 13.94 3.83 -9.16
C THR A 62 13.91 3.70 -10.70
N TRP A 63 13.49 4.74 -11.40
CA TRP A 63 13.13 4.66 -12.81
C TRP A 63 14.15 5.26 -13.76
N ARG A 64 15.36 5.56 -13.27
CA ARG A 64 16.44 6.13 -14.10
C ARG A 64 16.75 5.25 -15.30
N GLY A 65 16.71 5.85 -16.50
CA GLY A 65 16.94 5.16 -17.76
C GLY A 65 15.73 4.42 -18.32
N THR A 66 14.55 4.59 -17.74
CA THR A 66 13.29 4.07 -18.27
C THR A 66 12.33 5.23 -18.60
N GLU A 67 11.30 4.98 -19.41
CA GLU A 67 10.25 5.96 -19.72
C GLU A 67 9.37 6.29 -18.49
N LEU A 68 9.34 5.42 -17.49
CA LEU A 68 8.56 5.60 -16.27
C LEU A 68 9.02 6.81 -15.44
N ILE A 69 10.25 7.28 -15.63
CA ILE A 69 10.77 8.49 -15.00
C ILE A 69 9.91 9.74 -15.27
N ASN A 70 9.17 9.76 -16.40
CA ASN A 70 8.32 10.87 -16.81
C ASN A 70 6.84 10.65 -16.43
N VAL A 71 6.49 9.46 -15.94
CA VAL A 71 5.11 9.05 -15.66
C VAL A 71 4.89 8.85 -14.15
N LEU A 72 5.85 8.27 -13.46
CA LEU A 72 5.79 8.00 -12.03
C LEU A 72 6.89 8.82 -11.33
N VAL A 73 6.54 10.03 -10.89
CA VAL A 73 7.52 11.00 -10.36
C VAL A 73 7.30 11.18 -8.85
N PRO A 74 8.12 10.53 -8.00
CA PRO A 74 8.09 10.73 -6.55
C PRO A 74 8.32 12.19 -6.16
N GLU A 75 7.57 12.66 -5.16
CA GLU A 75 7.76 13.95 -4.50
C GLU A 75 7.77 13.71 -2.99
N MET A 76 8.94 13.75 -2.39
CA MET A 76 9.19 13.49 -0.97
C MET A 76 10.08 14.55 -0.36
N GLY A 77 9.73 14.98 0.86
CA GLY A 77 10.61 15.76 1.73
C GLY A 77 11.25 14.89 2.81
N PRO A 78 12.21 15.43 3.59
CA PRO A 78 12.80 14.71 4.72
C PRO A 78 11.76 14.24 5.76
N GLU A 79 10.66 14.97 5.88
CA GLU A 79 9.53 14.64 6.76
C GLU A 79 8.72 13.43 6.29
N ASP A 80 8.84 13.03 5.02
CA ASP A 80 8.14 11.88 4.44
C ASP A 80 8.94 10.58 4.57
N ASP A 81 10.14 10.63 5.17
CA ASP A 81 10.91 9.43 5.48
C ASP A 81 10.16 8.57 6.50
N LEU A 82 9.94 7.28 6.17
CA LEU A 82 9.19 6.36 7.01
C LEU A 82 9.80 6.22 8.42
N GLU A 83 11.14 6.19 8.54
CA GLU A 83 11.80 6.11 9.85
C GLU A 83 11.58 7.38 10.68
N VAL A 84 11.56 8.55 10.04
CA VAL A 84 11.22 9.83 10.69
C VAL A 84 9.78 9.79 11.19
N ARG A 85 8.82 9.42 10.34
CA ARG A 85 7.40 9.30 10.73
C ARG A 85 7.18 8.29 11.86
N MET A 86 7.80 7.12 11.77
CA MET A 86 7.71 6.12 12.83
C MET A 86 8.26 6.63 14.17
N SER A 87 9.33 7.43 14.13
CA SER A 87 9.92 8.02 15.35
C SER A 87 8.96 8.97 16.07
N GLU A 88 8.07 9.66 15.35
CA GLU A 88 7.01 10.49 15.94
C GLU A 88 5.99 9.66 16.74
N LEU A 89 5.86 8.36 16.43
CA LEU A 89 5.02 7.39 17.15
C LEU A 89 5.79 6.63 18.24
N GLY A 90 7.10 6.97 18.45
CA GLY A 90 7.97 6.27 19.37
C GLY A 90 8.32 4.85 18.93
N VAL A 91 8.21 4.54 17.63
CA VAL A 91 8.47 3.21 17.05
C VAL A 91 9.70 3.29 16.13
N ARG A 92 10.56 2.33 16.21
CA ARG A 92 11.78 2.21 15.38
C ARG A 92 11.61 1.04 14.41
N PRO A 93 12.37 0.96 13.31
CA PRO A 93 12.29 -0.17 12.38
C PRO A 93 12.49 -1.54 13.04
N GLN A 94 13.35 -1.65 14.04
CA GLN A 94 13.60 -2.90 14.78
C GLN A 94 12.46 -3.31 15.73
N ASP A 95 11.49 -2.44 15.95
CA ASP A 95 10.31 -2.69 16.80
C ASP A 95 9.14 -3.23 15.96
N ILE A 96 9.28 -3.33 14.62
CA ILE A 96 8.30 -3.95 13.72
C ILE A 96 8.52 -5.46 13.67
N ASP A 97 7.48 -6.20 14.00
CA ASP A 97 7.48 -7.66 14.00
C ASP A 97 7.05 -8.24 12.65
N TYR A 98 6.10 -7.57 11.99
CA TYR A 98 5.53 -8.02 10.72
C TYR A 98 5.38 -6.86 9.73
N VAL A 99 5.61 -7.16 8.46
CA VAL A 99 5.27 -6.27 7.34
C VAL A 99 4.37 -7.06 6.39
N VAL A 100 3.16 -6.57 6.15
CA VAL A 100 2.30 -7.05 5.06
C VAL A 100 2.56 -6.17 3.85
N ASN A 101 3.16 -6.70 2.78
CA ASN A 101 3.15 -5.99 1.52
C ASN A 101 1.87 -6.35 0.75
N THR A 102 1.07 -5.34 0.40
CA THR A 102 -0.11 -5.54 -0.47
C THR A 102 0.34 -6.09 -1.82
N HIS A 103 1.45 -5.55 -2.31
CA HIS A 103 2.21 -5.99 -3.46
C HIS A 103 3.63 -5.38 -3.42
N LEU A 104 4.45 -5.60 -4.46
CA LEU A 104 5.88 -5.29 -4.39
C LEU A 104 6.32 -4.14 -5.34
N HIS A 105 5.42 -3.22 -5.72
CA HIS A 105 5.80 -2.00 -6.41
C HIS A 105 6.67 -1.10 -5.53
N PHE A 106 7.38 -0.17 -6.18
CA PHE A 106 8.40 0.68 -5.54
C PHE A 106 7.85 1.59 -4.45
N ASP A 107 6.58 1.94 -4.52
CA ASP A 107 5.87 2.81 -3.58
C ASP A 107 5.11 2.05 -2.46
N HIS A 108 5.19 0.71 -2.48
CA HIS A 108 4.68 -0.18 -1.43
C HIS A 108 5.78 -0.96 -0.72
N ALA A 109 6.88 -1.27 -1.40
CA ALA A 109 7.98 -2.06 -0.86
C ALA A 109 9.32 -1.29 -0.78
N GLY A 110 9.31 0.02 -1.05
CA GLY A 110 10.52 0.83 -1.26
C GLY A 110 11.45 0.94 -0.06
N ASN A 111 10.96 0.72 1.15
CA ASN A 111 11.77 0.75 2.37
C ASN A 111 11.81 -0.61 3.11
N ASN A 112 11.54 -1.73 2.45
CA ASN A 112 11.58 -3.04 3.10
C ASN A 112 12.94 -3.32 3.77
N ASP A 113 14.06 -2.81 3.21
CA ASP A 113 15.40 -2.98 3.79
C ASP A 113 15.57 -2.43 5.22
N LEU A 114 14.72 -1.51 5.66
CA LEU A 114 14.74 -0.99 7.04
C LEU A 114 14.34 -2.06 8.06
N PHE A 115 13.49 -3.03 7.70
CA PHE A 115 12.82 -3.94 8.63
C PHE A 115 13.48 -5.32 8.70
N LYS A 116 14.79 -5.35 9.02
CA LYS A 116 15.63 -6.58 9.02
C LYS A 116 15.22 -7.63 10.05
N ARG A 117 14.38 -7.27 11.02
CA ARG A 117 13.89 -8.17 12.08
C ARG A 117 12.47 -8.67 11.82
N ALA A 118 11.73 -7.95 10.97
CA ALA A 118 10.36 -8.28 10.65
C ALA A 118 10.23 -9.56 9.80
N THR A 119 9.08 -10.22 9.90
CA THR A 119 8.64 -11.22 8.94
C THR A 119 7.73 -10.54 7.92
N PHE A 120 8.07 -10.66 6.64
CA PHE A 120 7.28 -10.12 5.53
C PHE A 120 6.23 -11.13 5.08
N LEU A 121 4.98 -10.68 4.99
CA LEU A 121 3.81 -11.46 4.63
C LEU A 121 3.34 -11.03 3.24
N VAL A 122 3.50 -11.89 2.25
CA VAL A 122 3.15 -11.61 0.85
C VAL A 122 2.62 -12.89 0.20
N GLN A 123 1.72 -12.75 -0.77
CA GLN A 123 1.20 -13.92 -1.49
C GLN A 123 2.33 -14.61 -2.28
N ARG A 124 2.41 -15.94 -2.17
CA ARG A 124 3.42 -16.78 -2.85
C ARG A 124 3.43 -16.55 -4.35
N GLU A 125 2.24 -16.51 -4.93
CA GLU A 125 2.09 -16.32 -6.37
C GLU A 125 2.55 -14.92 -6.80
N HIS A 126 2.26 -13.88 -5.98
CA HIS A 126 2.75 -12.53 -6.22
C HIS A 126 4.28 -12.46 -6.16
N TYR A 127 4.88 -13.02 -5.09
CA TYR A 127 6.32 -13.05 -4.91
C TYR A 127 7.02 -13.70 -6.11
N ALA A 128 6.49 -14.84 -6.58
CA ALA A 128 7.04 -15.54 -7.73
C ALA A 128 6.91 -14.73 -9.04
N ALA A 129 5.74 -14.10 -9.26
CA ALA A 129 5.50 -13.27 -10.44
C ALA A 129 6.35 -12.00 -10.46
N ALA A 130 6.69 -11.45 -9.29
CA ALA A 130 7.48 -10.22 -9.17
C ALA A 130 8.97 -10.43 -9.48
N LEU A 131 9.52 -11.65 -9.34
CA LEU A 131 10.95 -11.92 -9.51
C LEU A 131 11.49 -11.52 -10.87
N ASP A 132 10.73 -11.76 -11.94
CA ASP A 132 11.13 -11.53 -13.33
C ASP A 132 10.42 -10.31 -13.95
N ASN A 133 9.69 -9.52 -13.16
CA ASN A 133 8.94 -8.37 -13.66
C ASN A 133 9.61 -7.06 -13.21
N PRO A 134 10.15 -6.23 -14.14
CA PRO A 134 10.85 -4.99 -13.80
C PRO A 134 9.96 -3.91 -13.15
N MET A 135 8.63 -4.04 -13.21
CA MET A 135 7.71 -3.16 -12.49
C MET A 135 7.81 -3.34 -10.97
N PHE A 136 8.35 -4.46 -10.49
CA PHE A 136 8.63 -4.74 -9.09
C PHE A 136 10.14 -4.69 -8.82
N PRO A 137 10.73 -3.52 -8.52
CA PRO A 137 12.19 -3.36 -8.45
C PRO A 137 12.82 -4.23 -7.36
N ASN A 138 13.48 -5.32 -7.75
CA ASN A 138 14.09 -6.32 -6.89
C ASN A 138 15.01 -5.75 -5.80
N GLN A 139 15.62 -4.60 -6.06
CA GLN A 139 16.54 -3.91 -5.15
C GLN A 139 15.90 -3.48 -3.82
N TYR A 140 14.58 -3.42 -3.73
CA TYR A 140 13.88 -2.99 -2.53
C TYR A 140 13.38 -4.15 -1.68
N TRP A 141 13.10 -5.30 -2.28
CA TRP A 141 12.42 -6.39 -1.59
C TRP A 141 13.10 -7.76 -1.74
N ASN A 142 13.80 -8.04 -2.86
CA ASN A 142 14.48 -9.33 -3.05
C ASN A 142 15.89 -9.30 -2.43
N LEU A 143 15.95 -9.11 -1.11
CA LEU A 143 17.18 -8.95 -0.38
C LEU A 143 17.43 -10.17 0.53
N PRO A 144 18.64 -10.75 0.55
CA PRO A 144 18.89 -12.05 1.19
C PRO A 144 18.75 -12.04 2.72
N HIS A 145 18.69 -10.86 3.35
CA HIS A 145 18.51 -10.71 4.79
C HIS A 145 17.06 -10.50 5.21
N LEU A 146 16.12 -10.32 4.26
CA LEU A 146 14.70 -10.22 4.55
C LEU A 146 14.08 -11.61 4.69
N LYS A 147 13.24 -11.78 5.70
CA LYS A 147 12.56 -13.03 5.97
C LYS A 147 11.13 -12.96 5.45
N TYR A 148 10.81 -13.77 4.46
CA TYR A 148 9.47 -13.89 3.90
C TYR A 148 8.75 -15.12 4.44
N GLU A 149 7.48 -14.93 4.81
CA GLU A 149 6.48 -15.97 4.97
C GLU A 149 5.46 -15.82 3.84
N LEU A 150 5.45 -16.78 2.93
CA LEU A 150 4.64 -16.74 1.74
C LEU A 150 3.26 -17.29 2.02
N LEU A 151 2.24 -16.45 1.79
CA LEU A 151 0.84 -16.76 2.03
C LEU A 151 0.21 -17.47 0.82
N ASP A 152 -0.80 -18.26 1.06
CA ASP A 152 -1.56 -18.97 0.03
C ASP A 152 -3.06 -18.65 0.18
N GLY A 153 -3.52 -17.56 -0.50
CA GLY A 153 -4.91 -17.10 -0.48
C GLY A 153 -5.29 -16.24 0.72
N GLU A 154 -6.59 -16.20 0.99
CA GLU A 154 -7.18 -15.39 2.06
C GLU A 154 -7.04 -16.08 3.41
N MET A 155 -6.67 -15.33 4.44
CA MET A 155 -6.58 -15.87 5.79
C MET A 155 -6.59 -14.79 6.87
N GLN A 156 -7.01 -15.17 8.05
CA GLN A 156 -6.79 -14.37 9.25
C GLN A 156 -5.32 -14.48 9.68
N LEU A 157 -4.62 -13.34 9.74
CA LEU A 157 -3.22 -13.28 10.19
C LEU A 157 -3.14 -13.17 11.70
N PHE A 158 -3.94 -12.28 12.27
CA PHE A 158 -4.01 -11.98 13.70
C PHE A 158 -5.48 -11.73 14.09
N PRO A 159 -5.83 -11.77 15.38
CA PRO A 159 -7.16 -11.36 15.80
C PRO A 159 -7.49 -9.95 15.28
N GLY A 160 -8.54 -9.83 14.47
CA GLY A 160 -8.96 -8.58 13.83
C GLY A 160 -8.19 -8.17 12.58
N ILE A 161 -7.20 -8.95 12.12
CA ILE A 161 -6.43 -8.68 10.89
C ILE A 161 -6.57 -9.86 9.93
N GLU A 162 -7.04 -9.59 8.72
CA GLU A 162 -7.27 -10.60 7.68
C GLU A 162 -6.76 -10.10 6.33
N VAL A 163 -6.08 -10.96 5.57
CA VAL A 163 -5.73 -10.67 4.17
C VAL A 163 -6.82 -11.17 3.24
N LEU A 164 -7.15 -10.33 2.27
CA LEU A 164 -8.13 -10.56 1.22
C LEU A 164 -7.39 -10.63 -0.11
N LEU A 165 -7.63 -11.65 -0.91
CA LEU A 165 -7.03 -11.76 -2.24
C LEU A 165 -7.78 -10.84 -3.21
N THR A 166 -7.08 -9.88 -3.79
CA THR A 166 -7.63 -8.84 -4.67
C THR A 166 -6.74 -8.64 -5.91
N PRO A 167 -6.64 -9.66 -6.79
CA PRO A 167 -5.84 -9.57 -8.01
C PRO A 167 -6.40 -8.55 -8.99
N GLY A 168 -5.57 -8.16 -9.97
CA GLY A 168 -5.93 -7.24 -11.05
C GLY A 168 -4.87 -6.18 -11.25
N HIS A 169 -4.56 -5.39 -10.21
CA HIS A 169 -3.42 -4.49 -10.23
C HIS A 169 -2.09 -5.24 -10.39
N ALA A 170 -1.97 -6.31 -9.66
CA ALA A 170 -0.86 -7.25 -9.76
C ALA A 170 -1.38 -8.69 -9.56
N THR A 171 -0.63 -9.67 -10.08
CA THR A 171 -0.89 -11.09 -9.80
C THR A 171 -0.95 -11.31 -8.30
N ALA A 172 -2.04 -11.90 -7.80
CA ALA A 172 -2.25 -12.18 -6.38
C ALA A 172 -1.96 -10.98 -5.45
N HIS A 173 -2.32 -9.77 -5.86
CA HIS A 173 -2.38 -8.61 -4.97
C HIS A 173 -3.26 -8.92 -3.76
N GLN A 174 -2.97 -8.34 -2.60
CA GLN A 174 -3.77 -8.55 -1.39
C GLN A 174 -4.14 -7.22 -0.74
N SER A 175 -5.38 -7.13 -0.28
CA SER A 175 -5.89 -6.07 0.60
C SER A 175 -5.92 -6.56 2.05
N VAL A 176 -6.07 -5.66 3.02
CA VAL A 176 -6.06 -6.03 4.44
C VAL A 176 -7.28 -5.48 5.14
N MET A 177 -8.10 -6.37 5.70
CA MET A 177 -9.18 -6.02 6.63
C MET A 177 -8.59 -5.79 8.02
N VAL A 178 -8.96 -4.66 8.64
CA VAL A 178 -8.58 -4.28 10.01
C VAL A 178 -9.86 -4.00 10.80
N ARG A 179 -10.13 -4.77 11.86
CA ARG A 179 -11.30 -4.59 12.72
C ARG A 179 -10.88 -3.88 14.00
N LEU A 180 -11.24 -2.60 14.11
CA LEU A 180 -10.91 -1.74 15.24
C LEU A 180 -12.10 -1.66 16.22
N PRO A 181 -11.85 -1.72 17.54
CA PRO A 181 -12.94 -1.79 18.54
C PRO A 181 -13.87 -0.58 18.55
N GLU A 182 -13.35 0.63 18.33
CA GLU A 182 -14.12 1.88 18.43
C GLU A 182 -14.33 2.55 17.08
N SER A 183 -13.31 2.53 16.21
CA SER A 183 -13.37 3.18 14.89
C SER A 183 -14.09 2.34 13.83
N GLY A 184 -14.42 1.07 14.14
CA GLY A 184 -15.09 0.15 13.21
C GLY A 184 -14.13 -0.56 12.25
N ASN A 185 -14.72 -1.23 11.28
CA ASN A 185 -13.98 -2.03 10.31
C ASN A 185 -13.40 -1.14 9.20
N MET A 186 -12.18 -1.43 8.78
CA MET A 186 -11.50 -0.74 7.68
C MET A 186 -10.85 -1.75 6.76
N VAL A 187 -10.86 -1.49 5.46
CA VAL A 187 -10.12 -2.28 4.47
C VAL A 187 -9.06 -1.41 3.82
N VAL A 188 -7.80 -1.72 4.06
CA VAL A 188 -6.69 -1.16 3.29
C VAL A 188 -6.72 -1.84 1.92
N CYS A 189 -7.20 -1.13 0.91
CA CYS A 189 -7.38 -1.67 -0.44
C CYS A 189 -6.05 -1.95 -1.14
N GLY A 190 -4.98 -1.23 -0.77
CA GLY A 190 -3.80 -1.14 -1.63
C GLY A 190 -4.21 -0.66 -3.02
N ASP A 191 -3.59 -1.17 -4.05
CA ASP A 191 -3.84 -0.75 -5.43
C ASP A 191 -4.95 -1.55 -6.13
N ALA A 192 -5.65 -2.41 -5.39
CA ALA A 192 -6.88 -3.02 -5.91
C ALA A 192 -7.94 -1.95 -6.26
N VAL A 193 -7.93 -0.82 -5.52
CA VAL A 193 -8.73 0.37 -5.82
C VAL A 193 -7.85 1.59 -5.53
N TYR A 194 -7.47 2.33 -6.55
CA TYR A 194 -6.63 3.53 -6.41
C TYR A 194 -7.40 4.69 -5.78
N THR A 195 -8.59 4.97 -6.30
CA THR A 195 -9.41 6.12 -5.93
C THR A 195 -10.89 5.76 -5.96
N GLN A 196 -11.73 6.61 -5.36
CA GLN A 196 -13.19 6.47 -5.45
C GLN A 196 -13.69 6.43 -6.90
N ASP A 197 -13.01 7.14 -7.81
CA ASP A 197 -13.39 7.21 -9.22
C ASP A 197 -13.33 5.85 -9.93
N ASN A 198 -12.47 4.91 -9.49
CA ASN A 198 -12.46 3.55 -10.03
C ASN A 198 -13.79 2.86 -9.82
N LEU A 199 -14.40 3.05 -8.65
CA LEU A 199 -15.69 2.44 -8.29
C LEU A 199 -16.87 3.21 -8.92
N ASP A 200 -16.85 4.55 -8.89
CA ASP A 200 -17.95 5.39 -9.34
C ASP A 200 -18.12 5.35 -10.87
N HIS A 201 -17.03 5.11 -11.60
CA HIS A 201 -17.00 5.16 -13.06
C HIS A 201 -16.63 3.81 -13.70
N ASP A 202 -16.52 2.73 -12.93
CA ASP A 202 -16.08 1.40 -13.40
C ASP A 202 -14.77 1.50 -14.23
N SER A 203 -13.80 2.29 -13.72
CA SER A 203 -12.58 2.67 -14.43
C SER A 203 -11.39 1.81 -14.00
N TRP A 204 -11.11 0.75 -14.75
CA TRP A 204 -10.08 -0.25 -14.42
C TRP A 204 -8.97 -0.39 -15.47
N GLY A 205 -9.03 0.40 -16.55
CA GLY A 205 -8.08 0.30 -17.68
C GLY A 205 -6.62 0.59 -17.34
N GLY A 206 -6.32 1.21 -16.19
CA GLY A 206 -4.97 1.44 -15.68
C GLY A 206 -4.36 0.24 -14.94
N GLN A 207 -5.13 -0.83 -14.74
CA GLN A 207 -4.71 -2.03 -14.03
C GLN A 207 -4.07 -3.06 -14.99
N ALA A 208 -3.22 -3.95 -14.47
CA ALA A 208 -2.56 -4.98 -15.29
C ALA A 208 -3.56 -5.99 -15.88
N ASP A 209 -4.59 -6.34 -15.10
CA ASP A 209 -5.76 -7.11 -15.54
C ASP A 209 -7.03 -6.36 -15.14
N PRO A 210 -7.62 -5.56 -16.05
CA PRO A 210 -8.81 -4.76 -15.76
C PRO A 210 -10.04 -5.59 -15.35
N ILE A 211 -10.16 -6.82 -15.84
CA ILE A 211 -11.30 -7.69 -15.52
C ILE A 211 -11.19 -8.17 -14.08
N ALA A 212 -10.04 -8.72 -13.71
CA ALA A 212 -9.78 -9.15 -12.34
C ALA A 212 -9.82 -7.97 -11.34
N ALA A 213 -9.39 -6.77 -11.77
CA ALA A 213 -9.47 -5.56 -10.95
C ALA A 213 -10.92 -5.14 -10.69
N ALA A 214 -11.79 -5.17 -11.71
CA ALA A 214 -13.22 -4.90 -11.55
C ALA A 214 -13.88 -5.89 -10.58
N GLU A 215 -13.58 -7.19 -10.70
CA GLU A 215 -14.05 -8.23 -9.78
C GLU A 215 -13.56 -7.99 -8.35
N SER A 216 -12.30 -7.61 -8.18
CA SER A 216 -11.70 -7.26 -6.87
C SER A 216 -12.34 -6.01 -6.27
N GLY A 217 -12.59 -4.97 -7.06
CA GLY A 217 -13.30 -3.77 -6.65
C GLY A 217 -14.72 -4.08 -6.17
N ALA A 218 -15.48 -4.85 -6.95
CA ALA A 218 -16.84 -5.29 -6.58
C ALA A 218 -16.85 -6.16 -5.30
N LYS A 219 -15.83 -7.02 -5.14
CA LYS A 219 -15.65 -7.80 -3.91
C LYS A 219 -15.42 -6.91 -2.71
N LEU A 220 -14.53 -5.91 -2.82
CA LEU A 220 -14.23 -4.99 -1.72
C LEU A 220 -15.44 -4.12 -1.35
N GLN A 221 -16.22 -3.65 -2.34
CA GLN A 221 -17.48 -2.94 -2.07
C GLN A 221 -18.47 -3.81 -1.30
N ARG A 222 -18.67 -5.06 -1.73
CA ARG A 222 -19.57 -6.00 -1.03
C ARG A 222 -19.12 -6.25 0.41
N ILE A 223 -17.82 -6.47 0.63
CA ILE A 223 -17.26 -6.65 1.99
C ILE A 223 -17.48 -5.38 2.82
N ALA A 224 -17.28 -4.19 2.24
CA ALA A 224 -17.53 -2.92 2.93
C ALA A 224 -18.99 -2.77 3.36
N GLU A 225 -19.94 -3.17 2.53
CA GLU A 225 -21.37 -3.16 2.84
C GLU A 225 -21.72 -4.19 3.93
N GLU A 226 -21.28 -5.44 3.78
CA GLU A 226 -21.59 -6.55 4.70
C GLU A 226 -20.98 -6.36 6.09
N GLU A 227 -19.76 -5.85 6.16
CA GLU A 227 -19.00 -5.65 7.39
C GLU A 227 -19.10 -4.21 7.95
N ASN A 228 -19.86 -3.33 7.29
CA ASN A 228 -19.88 -1.88 7.57
C ASN A 228 -18.48 -1.30 7.67
N ALA A 229 -17.62 -1.60 6.70
CA ALA A 229 -16.22 -1.24 6.69
C ALA A 229 -15.95 -0.01 5.80
N LEU A 230 -15.02 0.83 6.24
CA LEU A 230 -14.49 1.92 5.42
C LEU A 230 -13.40 1.39 4.48
N LEU A 231 -13.55 1.59 3.17
CA LEU A 231 -12.49 1.33 2.21
C LEU A 231 -11.44 2.45 2.28
N LEU A 232 -10.18 2.08 2.51
CA LEU A 232 -9.04 2.97 2.44
C LEU A 232 -8.35 2.73 1.10
N PHE A 233 -8.56 3.66 0.17
CA PHE A 233 -8.04 3.56 -1.20
C PHE A 233 -6.52 3.76 -1.24
N GLY A 234 -5.85 3.16 -2.21
CA GLY A 234 -4.40 3.20 -2.32
C GLY A 234 -3.86 4.62 -2.46
N HIS A 235 -4.48 5.42 -3.33
CA HIS A 235 -3.90 6.71 -3.75
C HIS A 235 -4.93 7.83 -3.95
N ASP A 236 -5.99 7.88 -3.16
CA ASP A 236 -7.06 8.88 -3.32
C ASP A 236 -6.72 10.21 -2.60
N PRO A 237 -6.47 11.32 -3.37
CA PRO A 237 -6.12 12.60 -2.78
C PRO A 237 -7.29 13.25 -2.02
N ALA A 238 -8.53 12.93 -2.40
CA ALA A 238 -9.72 13.47 -1.72
C ALA A 238 -9.97 12.75 -0.41
N GLN A 239 -9.75 11.43 -0.38
CA GLN A 239 -9.88 10.63 0.84
C GLN A 239 -8.75 10.91 1.83
N ALA A 240 -7.50 11.06 1.36
CA ALA A 240 -6.35 11.33 2.22
C ALA A 240 -6.53 12.61 3.08
N LYS A 241 -7.26 13.61 2.58
CA LYS A 241 -7.60 14.84 3.34
C LYS A 241 -8.60 14.61 4.48
N LYS A 242 -9.29 13.46 4.48
CA LYS A 242 -10.31 13.09 5.47
C LYS A 242 -9.77 12.15 6.54
N PHE A 243 -8.57 11.61 6.39
CA PHE A 243 -7.93 10.77 7.38
C PHE A 243 -7.69 11.53 8.68
N HIS A 244 -7.65 10.80 9.79
CA HIS A 244 -7.15 11.36 11.03
C HIS A 244 -5.76 11.96 10.78
N ARG A 245 -5.59 13.19 11.26
CA ARG A 245 -4.32 13.88 11.07
C ARG A 245 -3.23 13.15 11.84
N PHE A 246 -2.23 12.66 11.13
CA PHE A 246 -1.04 12.04 11.74
C PHE A 246 -0.42 12.98 12.80
N PRO A 247 -0.10 12.51 14.02
CA PRO A 247 -0.03 11.11 14.47
C PRO A 247 -1.29 10.60 15.24
N GLN A 248 -2.49 11.03 14.93
CA GLN A 248 -3.70 10.51 15.54
C GLN A 248 -4.03 9.10 15.03
N SER A 249 -4.41 8.21 15.95
CA SER A 249 -4.80 6.83 15.64
C SER A 249 -6.31 6.68 15.42
N TYR A 250 -6.63 5.57 14.79
CA TYR A 250 -7.93 4.90 14.84
C TYR A 250 -7.83 3.78 15.88
N THR A 251 -8.88 3.60 16.71
CA THR A 251 -8.90 2.65 17.84
C THR A 251 -10.06 1.66 17.79
#